data_7af8b74c70a7fcff4b2049994c5d31ad
#
_entry.id   7af8b74c70a7fcff4b2049994c5d31ad
#
_cell.length_a   1.000
_cell.length_b   1.000
_cell.length_c   1.000
_cell.angle_alpha   90.00
_cell.angle_beta   90.00
_cell.angle_gamma   90.00
#
_symmetry.space_group_name_H-M   'P 1'
#
loop_
_entity.id
_entity.type
_entity.pdbx_description
1 polymer ?
#
loop_
_entity_poly.entity_id
_entity_poly.type
_entity_poly.pdbx_seq_one_letter_code
_entity_poly.pdbx_strand_id
1 'polypeptide(L)'
;MSVYLDYNASAPIDERVLDLMVEVYKNSVGNADSRTHNFGENARSIVENARKQVASLLQVKPDEIFFTSGATESNNTAIQGLKEYAEKSNRKHIITTAIEHKAVLETVKHLESEGFDVDIVSPDLTGRVSEEKILEKVKDNTLLVSVMHVNNETGIIQPVKEIGEKLQERGILFHIDATQSCGKLVEEIRSIKYDMLSFSAHKLMG
;
A
#
# COMPACT_ATOMS: atom_id res chain seq x y z
N MET A 1 -13.49 27.86 -20.11
CA MET A 1 -13.38 26.39 -20.02
C MET A 1 -12.53 26.09 -18.81
N SER A 2 -13.03 25.33 -17.81
CA SER A 2 -12.24 24.95 -16.64
C SER A 2 -11.44 23.67 -16.95
N VAL A 3 -10.20 23.62 -16.48
CA VAL A 3 -9.32 22.44 -16.64
C VAL A 3 -9.10 21.81 -15.26
N TYR A 4 -9.36 20.52 -15.13
CA TYR A 4 -9.07 19.77 -13.90
C TYR A 4 -7.63 19.27 -13.94
N LEU A 5 -6.83 19.64 -12.94
CA LEU A 5 -5.40 19.32 -12.85
C LEU A 5 -5.03 18.51 -11.59
N ASP A 6 -5.99 18.29 -10.68
CA ASP A 6 -5.71 17.63 -9.39
C ASP A 6 -5.82 16.09 -9.49
N TYR A 7 -5.04 15.50 -10.37
CA TYR A 7 -4.99 14.04 -10.56
C TYR A 7 -4.39 13.29 -9.35
N ASN A 8 -3.74 14.02 -8.45
CA ASN A 8 -3.28 13.44 -7.18
C ASN A 8 -4.43 13.23 -6.19
N ALA A 9 -5.51 13.99 -6.28
CA ALA A 9 -6.71 13.76 -5.49
C ALA A 9 -7.54 12.61 -6.06
N SER A 10 -7.83 12.63 -7.37
CA SER A 10 -8.52 11.54 -8.09
C SER A 10 -8.24 11.65 -9.58
N ALA A 11 -7.89 10.56 -10.23
CA ALA A 11 -7.74 10.49 -11.68
C ALA A 11 -9.11 10.20 -12.34
N PRO A 12 -9.37 10.75 -13.55
CA PRO A 12 -10.51 10.30 -14.35
C PRO A 12 -10.42 8.80 -14.63
N ILE A 13 -11.57 8.13 -14.64
CA ILE A 13 -11.60 6.71 -15.02
C ILE A 13 -11.28 6.55 -16.50
N ASP A 14 -10.49 5.54 -16.86
CA ASP A 14 -10.24 5.15 -18.26
C ASP A 14 -11.53 4.53 -18.86
N GLU A 15 -11.90 4.93 -20.07
CA GLU A 15 -13.12 4.46 -20.73
C GLU A 15 -13.17 2.93 -20.84
N ARG A 16 -12.04 2.27 -21.08
CA ARG A 16 -11.95 0.80 -21.14
C ARG A 16 -12.28 0.15 -19.80
N VAL A 17 -11.88 0.79 -18.70
CA VAL A 17 -12.20 0.32 -17.34
C VAL A 17 -13.68 0.50 -17.06
N LEU A 18 -14.24 1.69 -17.40
CA LEU A 18 -15.67 1.97 -17.24
C LEU A 18 -16.53 0.98 -18.03
N ASP A 19 -16.19 0.73 -19.28
CA ASP A 19 -16.92 -0.22 -20.15
C ASP A 19 -16.91 -1.63 -19.55
N LEU A 20 -15.75 -2.11 -19.09
CA LEU A 20 -15.63 -3.40 -18.43
C LEU A 20 -16.45 -3.47 -17.14
N MET A 21 -16.43 -2.43 -16.31
CA MET A 21 -17.26 -2.37 -15.11
C MET A 21 -18.75 -2.46 -15.45
N VAL A 22 -19.22 -1.71 -16.46
CA VAL A 22 -20.61 -1.75 -16.92
C VAL A 22 -20.97 -3.13 -17.45
N GLU A 23 -20.09 -3.78 -18.20
CA GLU A 23 -20.31 -5.16 -18.68
C GLU A 23 -20.45 -6.14 -17.50
N VAL A 24 -19.53 -6.09 -16.53
CA VAL A 24 -19.57 -6.96 -15.35
C VAL A 24 -20.87 -6.74 -14.55
N TYR A 25 -21.27 -5.50 -14.30
CA TYR A 25 -22.52 -5.19 -13.59
C TYR A 25 -23.76 -5.69 -14.31
N LYS A 26 -23.80 -5.62 -15.63
CA LYS A 26 -24.96 -6.06 -16.42
C LYS A 26 -25.04 -7.58 -16.60
N ASN A 27 -23.90 -8.23 -16.81
CA ASN A 27 -23.86 -9.57 -17.37
C ASN A 27 -23.29 -10.63 -16.40
N SER A 28 -22.66 -10.23 -15.30
CA SER A 28 -21.92 -11.13 -14.41
C SER A 28 -22.44 -11.09 -12.96
N VAL A 29 -23.76 -11.22 -12.81
CA VAL A 29 -24.39 -11.27 -11.49
C VAL A 29 -23.95 -12.54 -10.76
N GLY A 30 -23.36 -12.39 -9.58
CA GLY A 30 -22.94 -13.52 -8.76
C GLY A 30 -22.10 -13.11 -7.55
N ASN A 31 -22.07 -13.99 -6.55
CA ASN A 31 -21.15 -13.86 -5.42
C ASN A 31 -19.98 -14.81 -5.63
N ALA A 32 -18.75 -14.28 -5.67
CA ALA A 32 -17.52 -15.04 -5.88
C ALA A 32 -17.30 -16.16 -4.82
N ASP A 33 -17.88 -16.03 -3.63
CA ASP A 33 -17.81 -17.07 -2.59
C ASP A 33 -18.83 -18.20 -2.74
N SER A 34 -19.83 -18.04 -3.59
CA SER A 34 -20.81 -19.09 -3.87
C SER A 34 -20.17 -20.24 -4.65
N ARG A 35 -20.32 -21.47 -4.12
CA ARG A 35 -19.72 -22.70 -4.69
C ARG A 35 -20.74 -23.64 -5.32
N THR A 36 -22.02 -23.28 -5.33
CA THR A 36 -23.13 -24.20 -5.63
C THR A 36 -23.73 -23.98 -7.01
N HIS A 37 -23.32 -22.98 -7.77
CA HIS A 37 -23.88 -22.63 -9.07
C HIS A 37 -22.91 -21.81 -9.94
N ASN A 38 -23.13 -21.82 -11.25
CA ASN A 38 -22.27 -21.19 -12.25
C ASN A 38 -22.12 -19.66 -12.10
N PHE A 39 -23.10 -18.96 -11.54
CA PHE A 39 -23.00 -17.51 -11.27
C PHE A 39 -21.87 -17.19 -10.28
N GLY A 40 -21.72 -18.02 -9.23
CA GLY A 40 -20.60 -17.87 -8.29
C GLY A 40 -19.24 -18.20 -8.92
N GLU A 41 -19.19 -19.23 -9.77
CA GLU A 41 -17.98 -19.60 -10.50
C GLU A 41 -17.52 -18.49 -11.47
N ASN A 42 -18.47 -17.91 -12.23
CA ASN A 42 -18.19 -16.79 -13.13
C ASN A 42 -17.66 -15.57 -12.35
N ALA A 43 -18.34 -15.18 -11.27
CA ALA A 43 -17.90 -14.06 -10.44
C ALA A 43 -16.50 -14.29 -9.86
N ARG A 44 -16.21 -15.51 -9.38
CA ARG A 44 -14.89 -15.90 -8.88
C ARG A 44 -13.84 -15.80 -9.97
N SER A 45 -14.13 -16.28 -11.18
CA SER A 45 -13.20 -16.23 -12.31
C SER A 45 -12.80 -14.79 -12.64
N ILE A 46 -13.73 -13.83 -12.57
CA ILE A 46 -13.45 -12.39 -12.79
C ILE A 46 -12.50 -11.88 -11.72
N VAL A 47 -12.77 -12.13 -10.43
CA VAL A 47 -11.93 -11.68 -9.33
C VAL A 47 -10.53 -12.29 -9.40
N GLU A 48 -10.44 -13.61 -9.67
CA GLU A 48 -9.14 -14.29 -9.78
C GLU A 48 -8.34 -13.85 -11.01
N ASN A 49 -8.99 -13.53 -12.13
CA ASN A 49 -8.30 -12.95 -13.28
C ASN A 49 -7.75 -11.56 -12.97
N ALA A 50 -8.52 -10.70 -12.30
CA ALA A 50 -8.05 -9.39 -11.85
C ALA A 50 -6.84 -9.53 -10.91
N ARG A 51 -6.92 -10.46 -9.94
CA ARG A 51 -5.82 -10.79 -9.01
C ARG A 51 -4.54 -11.19 -9.75
N LYS A 52 -4.65 -12.09 -10.74
CA LYS A 52 -3.51 -12.52 -11.56
C LYS A 52 -2.90 -11.36 -12.37
N GLN A 53 -3.73 -10.46 -12.90
CA GLN A 53 -3.26 -9.29 -13.65
C GLN A 53 -2.45 -8.34 -12.76
N VAL A 54 -2.96 -8.04 -11.56
CA VAL A 54 -2.24 -7.20 -10.58
C VAL A 54 -0.94 -7.88 -10.13
N ALA A 55 -0.99 -9.18 -9.82
CA ALA A 55 0.18 -9.94 -9.44
C ALA A 55 1.26 -9.96 -10.53
N SER A 56 0.85 -10.15 -11.79
CA SER A 56 1.75 -10.08 -12.94
C SER A 56 2.37 -8.70 -13.11
N LEU A 57 1.58 -7.63 -12.92
CA LEU A 57 2.07 -6.26 -12.97
C LEU A 57 3.17 -6.00 -11.93
N LEU A 58 3.02 -6.53 -10.72
CA LEU A 58 3.96 -6.33 -9.61
C LEU A 58 5.06 -7.41 -9.54
N GLN A 59 4.98 -8.45 -10.36
CA GLN A 59 5.85 -9.63 -10.35
C GLN A 59 5.83 -10.38 -9.00
N VAL A 60 4.66 -10.50 -8.41
CA VAL A 60 4.38 -11.25 -7.18
C VAL A 60 3.41 -12.41 -7.46
N LYS A 61 3.14 -13.27 -6.45
CA LYS A 61 2.18 -14.36 -6.60
C LYS A 61 0.74 -13.85 -6.44
N PRO A 62 -0.25 -14.49 -7.11
CA PRO A 62 -1.65 -14.09 -6.96
C PRO A 62 -2.18 -14.17 -5.52
N ASP A 63 -1.71 -15.11 -4.71
CA ASP A 63 -2.09 -15.26 -3.30
C ASP A 63 -1.51 -14.17 -2.37
N GLU A 64 -0.57 -13.34 -2.89
CA GLU A 64 -0.03 -12.16 -2.22
C GLU A 64 -0.85 -10.89 -2.50
N ILE A 65 -1.90 -10.97 -3.35
CA ILE A 65 -2.77 -9.82 -3.66
C ILE A 65 -4.07 -9.88 -2.85
N PHE A 66 -4.37 -8.82 -2.14
CA PHE A 66 -5.60 -8.65 -1.35
C PHE A 66 -6.38 -7.43 -1.84
N PHE A 67 -7.63 -7.64 -2.24
CA PHE A 67 -8.52 -6.54 -2.62
C PHE A 67 -9.20 -5.97 -1.37
N THR A 68 -9.19 -4.65 -1.27
CA THR A 68 -9.83 -3.87 -0.20
C THR A 68 -10.67 -2.76 -0.81
N SER A 69 -11.38 -1.99 0.01
CA SER A 69 -12.17 -0.85 -0.45
C SER A 69 -11.32 0.35 -0.93
N GLY A 70 -10.01 0.33 -0.69
CA GLY A 70 -9.08 1.40 -1.08
C GLY A 70 -7.83 1.46 -0.22
N ALA A 71 -6.92 2.40 -0.54
CA ALA A 71 -5.62 2.52 0.13
C ALA A 71 -5.72 2.72 1.65
N THR A 72 -6.75 3.42 2.14
CA THR A 72 -6.94 3.60 3.58
C THR A 72 -7.14 2.26 4.29
N GLU A 73 -8.01 1.40 3.78
CA GLU A 73 -8.20 0.06 4.34
C GLU A 73 -6.94 -0.79 4.17
N SER A 74 -6.27 -0.72 3.01
CA SER A 74 -5.02 -1.45 2.77
C SER A 74 -3.94 -1.07 3.78
N ASN A 75 -3.70 0.22 3.99
CA ASN A 75 -2.72 0.73 4.97
C ASN A 75 -3.08 0.27 6.39
N ASN A 76 -4.36 0.39 6.78
CA ASN A 76 -4.83 -0.05 8.09
C ASN A 76 -4.64 -1.56 8.27
N THR A 77 -5.00 -2.37 7.27
CA THR A 77 -4.86 -3.83 7.30
C THR A 77 -3.40 -4.23 7.41
N ALA A 78 -2.51 -3.63 6.62
CA ALA A 78 -1.08 -3.91 6.66
C ALA A 78 -0.47 -3.61 8.04
N ILE A 79 -0.79 -2.46 8.62
CA ILE A 79 -0.17 -1.99 9.87
C ILE A 79 -0.83 -2.65 11.10
N GLN A 80 -2.15 -2.61 11.21
CA GLN A 80 -2.86 -3.18 12.36
C GLN A 80 -2.87 -4.71 12.36
N GLY A 81 -2.82 -5.33 11.18
CA GLY A 81 -2.73 -6.79 11.04
C GLY A 81 -1.49 -7.40 11.69
N LEU A 82 -0.48 -6.59 11.98
CA LEU A 82 0.74 -7.04 12.66
C LEU A 82 0.60 -7.15 14.19
N LYS A 83 -0.52 -6.76 14.82
CA LYS A 83 -0.68 -6.76 16.28
C LYS A 83 -0.37 -8.12 16.92
N GLU A 84 -0.96 -9.18 16.40
CA GLU A 84 -0.73 -10.53 16.93
C GLU A 84 0.73 -10.98 16.77
N TYR A 85 1.33 -10.64 15.63
CA TYR A 85 2.74 -10.93 15.38
C TYR A 85 3.66 -10.12 16.30
N ALA A 86 3.33 -8.86 16.57
CA ALA A 86 4.02 -8.00 17.52
C ALA A 86 4.05 -8.60 18.93
N GLU A 87 2.90 -9.10 19.42
CA GLU A 87 2.79 -9.77 20.71
C GLU A 87 3.66 -11.04 20.77
N LYS A 88 3.57 -11.89 19.75
CA LYS A 88 4.32 -13.16 19.71
C LYS A 88 5.82 -12.96 19.59
N SER A 89 6.26 -11.94 18.85
CA SER A 89 7.68 -11.65 18.63
C SER A 89 8.29 -10.73 19.69
N ASN A 90 7.47 -10.17 20.58
CA ASN A 90 7.84 -9.10 21.52
C ASN A 90 8.47 -7.88 20.83
N ARG A 91 8.00 -7.55 19.62
CA ARG A 91 8.48 -6.42 18.81
C ARG A 91 7.32 -5.44 18.62
N LYS A 92 7.36 -4.31 19.33
CA LYS A 92 6.27 -3.31 19.33
C LYS A 92 6.73 -1.91 18.94
N HIS A 93 7.88 -1.79 18.29
CA HIS A 93 8.37 -0.50 17.80
C HIS A 93 8.07 -0.32 16.31
N ILE A 94 7.50 0.84 15.96
CA ILE A 94 7.15 1.23 14.60
C ILE A 94 7.86 2.55 14.27
N ILE A 95 8.44 2.62 13.08
CA ILE A 95 9.02 3.84 12.53
C ILE A 95 8.18 4.26 11.32
N THR A 96 7.79 5.53 11.28
CA THR A 96 7.12 6.11 10.11
C THR A 96 7.62 7.53 9.85
N THR A 97 7.07 8.22 8.85
CA THR A 97 7.49 9.57 8.50
C THR A 97 6.40 10.62 8.78
N ALA A 98 6.81 11.85 9.04
CA ALA A 98 5.88 12.96 9.29
C ALA A 98 5.08 13.39 8.03
N ILE A 99 5.47 12.91 6.87
CA ILE A 99 4.85 13.24 5.57
C ILE A 99 3.87 12.19 5.05
N GLU A 100 3.59 11.16 5.85
CA GLU A 100 2.63 10.12 5.48
C GLU A 100 1.20 10.65 5.35
N HIS A 101 0.41 9.96 4.54
CA HIS A 101 -1.03 10.19 4.50
C HIS A 101 -1.67 9.88 5.87
N LYS A 102 -2.79 10.55 6.18
CA LYS A 102 -3.55 10.34 7.43
C LYS A 102 -3.91 8.87 7.69
N ALA A 103 -4.13 8.09 6.62
CA ALA A 103 -4.41 6.65 6.73
C ALA A 103 -3.28 5.87 7.43
N VAL A 104 -2.03 6.32 7.33
CA VAL A 104 -0.88 5.75 8.05
C VAL A 104 -0.71 6.42 9.41
N LEU A 105 -0.66 7.78 9.46
CA LEU A 105 -0.40 8.51 10.69
C LEU A 105 -1.43 8.23 11.80
N GLU A 106 -2.73 8.24 11.47
CA GLU A 106 -3.76 7.97 12.47
C GLU A 106 -3.74 6.50 12.93
N THR A 107 -3.38 5.58 12.01
CA THR A 107 -3.23 4.16 12.35
C THR A 107 -2.08 3.93 13.32
N VAL A 108 -0.91 4.53 13.10
CA VAL A 108 0.23 4.36 14.02
C VAL A 108 -0.01 5.06 15.35
N LYS A 109 -0.67 6.24 15.39
CA LYS A 109 -1.10 6.89 16.61
C LYS A 109 -2.08 6.03 17.43
N HIS A 110 -2.99 5.35 16.75
CA HIS A 110 -3.88 4.41 17.40
C HIS A 110 -3.10 3.28 18.07
N LEU A 111 -2.14 2.68 17.37
CA LEU A 111 -1.27 1.65 17.93
C LEU A 111 -0.41 2.18 19.11
N GLU A 112 0.06 3.42 19.03
CA GLU A 112 0.77 4.07 20.13
C GLU A 112 -0.11 4.13 21.39
N SER A 113 -1.41 4.47 21.25
CA SER A 113 -2.37 4.45 22.37
C SER A 113 -2.62 3.05 22.93
N GLU A 114 -2.30 1.99 22.19
CA GLU A 114 -2.39 0.58 22.61
C GLU A 114 -1.04 0.03 23.12
N GLY A 115 -0.03 0.90 23.30
CA GLY A 115 1.25 0.54 23.93
C GLY A 115 2.36 0.15 22.94
N PHE A 116 2.22 0.49 21.65
CA PHE A 116 3.34 0.46 20.73
C PHE A 116 4.24 1.67 20.93
N ASP A 117 5.53 1.50 20.70
CA ASP A 117 6.52 2.58 20.65
C ASP A 117 6.56 3.10 19.19
N VAL A 118 6.43 4.41 19.00
CA VAL A 118 6.37 5.02 17.65
C VAL A 118 7.40 6.13 17.51
N ASP A 119 8.28 5.98 16.53
CA ASP A 119 9.20 7.05 16.10
C ASP A 119 8.71 7.64 14.76
N ILE A 120 8.55 8.97 14.70
CA ILE A 120 8.16 9.70 13.49
C ILE A 120 9.36 10.50 12.98
N VAL A 121 9.83 10.18 11.77
CA VAL A 121 10.98 10.82 11.14
C VAL A 121 10.52 12.00 10.28
N SER A 122 11.07 13.19 10.55
CA SER A 122 10.80 14.39 9.74
C SER A 122 11.66 14.42 8.48
N PRO A 123 11.10 14.91 7.35
CA PRO A 123 11.87 15.15 6.14
C PRO A 123 12.89 16.29 6.36
N ASP A 124 13.81 16.42 5.42
CA ASP A 124 14.70 17.58 5.31
C ASP A 124 13.99 18.74 4.58
N LEU A 125 14.75 19.82 4.30
CA LEU A 125 14.24 21.00 3.60
C LEU A 125 13.86 20.72 2.13
N THR A 126 14.28 19.59 1.56
CA THR A 126 13.89 19.15 0.21
C THR A 126 12.60 18.36 0.22
N GLY A 127 12.06 18.01 1.39
CA GLY A 127 10.88 17.16 1.57
C GLY A 127 11.17 15.65 1.50
N ARG A 128 12.45 15.24 1.44
CA ARG A 128 12.86 13.84 1.52
C ARG A 128 13.18 13.44 2.94
N VAL A 129 12.85 12.20 3.29
CA VAL A 129 13.38 11.57 4.49
C VAL A 129 14.75 10.97 4.18
N SER A 130 15.68 11.07 5.13
CA SER A 130 16.98 10.45 4.98
C SER A 130 16.91 8.99 5.43
N GLU A 131 17.52 8.09 4.65
CA GLU A 131 17.69 6.68 5.01
C GLU A 131 18.41 6.58 6.37
N GLU A 132 19.47 7.33 6.56
CA GLU A 132 20.28 7.32 7.79
C GLU A 132 19.41 7.68 9.01
N LYS A 133 18.55 8.71 8.91
CA LYS A 133 17.65 9.10 10.02
C LYS A 133 16.66 8.01 10.38
N ILE A 134 16.16 7.26 9.40
CA ILE A 134 15.28 6.10 9.65
C ILE A 134 16.08 5.00 10.37
N LEU A 135 17.29 4.69 9.88
CA LEU A 135 18.13 3.65 10.42
C LEU A 135 18.66 3.97 11.84
N GLU A 136 18.88 5.24 12.15
CA GLU A 136 19.24 5.72 13.50
C GLU A 136 18.12 5.47 14.54
N LYS A 137 16.85 5.37 14.09
CA LYS A 137 15.71 5.08 14.94
C LYS A 137 15.47 3.59 15.17
N VAL A 138 16.15 2.73 14.42
CA VAL A 138 15.99 1.28 14.54
C VAL A 138 16.47 0.80 15.92
N LYS A 139 15.62 0.02 16.59
CA LYS A 139 15.86 -0.62 17.89
C LYS A 139 15.76 -2.15 17.72
N ASP A 140 16.21 -2.91 18.72
CA ASP A 140 16.14 -4.38 18.68
C ASP A 140 14.70 -4.90 18.57
N ASN A 141 13.74 -4.14 19.12
CA ASN A 141 12.31 -4.46 19.06
C ASN A 141 11.58 -3.76 17.92
N THR A 142 12.27 -3.22 16.90
CA THR A 142 11.62 -2.65 15.73
C THR A 142 10.91 -3.74 14.93
N LEU A 143 9.59 -3.60 14.81
CA LEU A 143 8.71 -4.48 14.07
C LEU A 143 8.57 -4.05 12.61
N LEU A 144 8.26 -2.76 12.41
CA LEU A 144 7.83 -2.22 11.14
C LEU A 144 8.45 -0.84 10.88
N VAL A 145 8.85 -0.64 9.65
CA VAL A 145 9.06 0.69 9.06
C VAL A 145 7.99 0.91 7.99
N SER A 146 7.32 2.05 8.01
CA SER A 146 6.30 2.41 7.01
C SER A 146 6.64 3.76 6.39
N VAL A 147 6.86 3.79 5.06
CA VAL A 147 7.23 5.00 4.32
C VAL A 147 6.45 5.07 3.01
N MET A 148 5.86 6.22 2.71
CA MET A 148 5.24 6.43 1.40
C MET A 148 6.30 6.52 0.30
N HIS A 149 5.99 6.00 -0.89
CA HIS A 149 6.92 6.06 -2.02
C HIS A 149 6.96 7.46 -2.65
N VAL A 150 5.80 8.02 -2.93
CA VAL A 150 5.66 9.37 -3.51
C VAL A 150 4.68 10.17 -2.66
N ASN A 151 5.11 11.35 -2.23
CA ASN A 151 4.23 12.20 -1.41
C ASN A 151 3.09 12.79 -2.24
N ASN A 152 1.87 12.69 -1.73
CA ASN A 152 0.65 13.09 -2.41
C ASN A 152 0.49 14.61 -2.57
N GLU A 153 1.14 15.42 -1.75
CA GLU A 153 1.08 16.88 -1.79
C GLU A 153 2.20 17.48 -2.66
N THR A 154 3.43 16.98 -2.46
CA THR A 154 4.63 17.57 -3.06
C THR A 154 5.12 16.83 -4.31
N GLY A 155 4.71 15.58 -4.51
CA GLY A 155 5.21 14.71 -5.59
C GLY A 155 6.64 14.20 -5.38
N ILE A 156 7.23 14.44 -4.22
CA ILE A 156 8.61 14.05 -3.92
C ILE A 156 8.72 12.54 -3.73
N ILE A 157 9.65 11.93 -4.44
CA ILE A 157 9.97 10.50 -4.35
C ILE A 157 10.89 10.27 -3.14
N GLN A 158 10.48 9.35 -2.26
CA GLN A 158 11.25 8.97 -1.07
C GLN A 158 12.25 7.84 -1.39
N PRO A 159 13.35 7.70 -0.64
CA PRO A 159 14.43 6.73 -0.91
C PRO A 159 14.05 5.32 -0.42
N VAL A 160 12.88 4.82 -0.83
CA VAL A 160 12.32 3.54 -0.35
C VAL A 160 13.12 2.33 -0.79
N LYS A 161 13.87 2.43 -1.90
CA LYS A 161 14.74 1.34 -2.36
C LYS A 161 15.90 1.13 -1.41
N GLU A 162 16.63 2.19 -1.12
CA GLU A 162 17.78 2.19 -0.21
C GLU A 162 17.35 1.75 1.20
N ILE A 163 16.22 2.29 1.69
CA ILE A 163 15.62 1.90 2.97
C ILE A 163 15.30 0.40 2.99
N GLY A 164 14.61 -0.10 1.96
CA GLY A 164 14.17 -1.50 1.89
C GLY A 164 15.35 -2.49 1.90
N GLU A 165 16.43 -2.19 1.17
CA GLU A 165 17.65 -3.01 1.18
C GLU A 165 18.22 -3.15 2.61
N LYS A 166 18.31 -2.04 3.35
CA LYS A 166 18.86 -2.03 4.72
C LYS A 166 17.94 -2.69 5.75
N LEU A 167 16.64 -2.56 5.59
CA LEU A 167 15.67 -3.20 6.48
C LEU A 167 15.63 -4.71 6.26
N GLN A 168 15.73 -5.18 5.02
CA GLN A 168 15.81 -6.60 4.69
C GLN A 168 17.04 -7.26 5.35
N GLU A 169 18.23 -6.61 5.31
CA GLU A 169 19.45 -7.10 5.98
C GLU A 169 19.25 -7.26 7.50
N ARG A 170 18.34 -6.50 8.11
CA ARG A 170 18.06 -6.49 9.55
C ARG A 170 16.83 -7.32 9.96
N GLY A 171 16.11 -7.91 9.01
CA GLY A 171 14.88 -8.66 9.26
C GLY A 171 13.75 -7.80 9.86
N ILE A 172 13.65 -6.53 9.43
CA ILE A 172 12.60 -5.58 9.83
C ILE A 172 11.58 -5.51 8.71
N LEU A 173 10.29 -5.63 9.04
CA LEU A 173 9.22 -5.54 8.06
C LEU A 173 9.13 -4.12 7.47
N PHE A 174 8.93 -4.07 6.16
CA PHE A 174 8.82 -2.81 5.43
C PHE A 174 7.47 -2.70 4.70
N HIS A 175 6.70 -1.69 5.05
CA HIS A 175 5.46 -1.31 4.38
C HIS A 175 5.66 -0.05 3.55
N ILE A 176 5.13 -0.06 2.32
CA ILE A 176 5.16 1.09 1.41
C ILE A 176 3.74 1.51 1.04
N ASP A 177 3.38 2.77 1.33
CA ASP A 177 2.22 3.39 0.71
C ASP A 177 2.61 3.85 -0.70
N ALA A 178 2.23 3.05 -1.70
CA ALA A 178 2.48 3.31 -3.13
C ALA A 178 1.26 3.92 -3.84
N THR A 179 0.35 4.54 -3.12
CA THR A 179 -0.91 5.08 -3.66
C THR A 179 -0.68 6.07 -4.80
N GLN A 180 0.39 6.86 -4.76
CA GLN A 180 0.72 7.81 -5.81
C GLN A 180 1.64 7.26 -6.90
N SER A 181 2.31 6.14 -6.67
CA SER A 181 3.36 5.62 -7.54
C SER A 181 2.98 4.33 -8.29
N CYS A 182 2.14 3.48 -7.71
CA CYS A 182 1.70 2.25 -8.37
C CYS A 182 1.03 2.58 -9.71
N GLY A 183 1.37 1.84 -10.75
CA GLY A 183 0.92 2.09 -12.12
C GLY A 183 1.67 3.20 -12.87
N LYS A 184 2.39 4.08 -12.17
CA LYS A 184 3.21 5.16 -12.76
C LYS A 184 4.71 4.84 -12.74
N LEU A 185 5.19 4.24 -11.65
CA LEU A 185 6.59 3.88 -11.41
C LEU A 185 6.74 2.36 -11.18
N VAL A 186 6.13 1.55 -12.05
CA VAL A 186 6.03 0.09 -11.85
C VAL A 186 7.40 -0.58 -11.79
N GLU A 187 8.30 -0.23 -12.69
CA GLU A 187 9.65 -0.82 -12.74
C GLU A 187 10.47 -0.47 -11.48
N GLU A 188 10.29 0.74 -10.97
CA GLU A 188 10.92 1.16 -9.72
C GLU A 188 10.38 0.34 -8.55
N ILE A 189 9.06 0.21 -8.41
CA ILE A 189 8.41 -0.61 -7.36
C ILE A 189 8.90 -2.06 -7.40
N ARG A 190 9.02 -2.67 -8.58
CA ARG A 190 9.55 -4.04 -8.75
C ARG A 190 10.97 -4.21 -8.25
N SER A 191 11.76 -3.13 -8.23
CA SER A 191 13.14 -3.14 -7.77
C SER A 191 13.30 -2.96 -6.25
N ILE A 192 12.24 -2.58 -5.55
CA ILE A 192 12.26 -2.31 -4.10
C ILE A 192 12.08 -3.62 -3.32
N LYS A 193 12.78 -3.72 -2.20
CA LYS A 193 12.59 -4.79 -1.21
C LYS A 193 11.56 -4.34 -0.18
N TYR A 194 10.37 -4.92 -0.21
CA TYR A 194 9.28 -4.63 0.72
C TYR A 194 8.56 -5.92 1.12
N ASP A 195 7.84 -5.87 2.25
CA ASP A 195 6.99 -6.96 2.72
C ASP A 195 5.51 -6.67 2.42
N MET A 196 5.11 -5.40 2.45
CA MET A 196 3.73 -4.96 2.21
C MET A 196 3.70 -3.71 1.35
N LEU A 197 2.75 -3.67 0.40
CA LEU A 197 2.54 -2.55 -0.51
C LEU A 197 1.05 -2.20 -0.56
N SER A 198 0.71 -0.93 -0.33
CA SER A 198 -0.67 -0.43 -0.42
C SER A 198 -0.83 0.53 -1.58
N PHE A 199 -1.96 0.42 -2.32
CA PHE A 199 -2.31 1.36 -3.40
C PHE A 199 -3.81 1.39 -3.65
N SER A 200 -4.29 2.24 -4.55
CA SER A 200 -5.71 2.42 -4.85
C SER A 200 -5.97 2.65 -6.33
N ALA A 201 -7.01 2.00 -6.86
CA ALA A 201 -7.36 2.04 -8.28
C ALA A 201 -7.73 3.46 -8.77
N HIS A 202 -8.47 4.26 -7.97
CA HIS A 202 -8.89 5.62 -8.37
C HIS A 202 -7.73 6.60 -8.61
N LYS A 203 -6.50 6.25 -8.25
CA LYS A 203 -5.26 6.98 -8.59
C LYS A 203 -4.61 6.48 -9.88
N LEU A 204 -5.10 5.35 -10.41
CA LEU A 204 -4.58 4.63 -11.57
C LEU A 204 -5.58 4.62 -12.74
N MET A 205 -6.52 5.58 -12.76
CA MET A 205 -7.60 5.66 -13.77
C MET A 205 -8.56 4.45 -13.73
N GLY A 206 -8.68 3.80 -12.55
CA GLY A 206 -9.55 2.67 -12.31
C GLY A 206 -10.55 2.89 -11.18
#